data_9e49a3da5bc740368bdba4c586a494e1
#
_entry.id   9e49a3da5bc740368bdba4c586a494e1
#
_cell.length_a   1.000
_cell.length_b   1.000
_cell.length_c   1.000
_cell.angle_alpha   90.00
_cell.angle_beta   90.00
_cell.angle_gamma   90.00
#
_symmetry.space_group_name_H-M   'P 1'
#
loop_
_entity.id
_entity.type
_entity.pdbx_description
1 polymer ?
#
loop_
_entity_poly.entity_id
_entity_poly.type
_entity_poly.pdbx_seq_one_letter_code
_entity_poly.pdbx_strand_id
1 'polypeptide(L)'
;VVTHDSFHVSEDLQKAFTSETGYTLKIATSGDAGALVNKLVLTKDAPLGDAVFGIDNTYATRALDQGVIDTSATVTLPKGSESYVVADTPALAPIDVGDVCLNIDTGYFTGKGLTPPATFEDLTKPEYKGLLVAINPTNSSPGMAWLLATIGHFGAGSFGSYWKQLMANGARIAEDWSAAYETDFSGSGKGTYPIVVSYASSPSFTVSKD
;
A
#
# COMPACT_ATOMS: atom_id res chain seq x y z
N VAL A 1 1.68 -2.03 -19.60
CA VAL A 1 0.99 -1.97 -18.30
C VAL A 1 1.61 -0.86 -17.47
N VAL A 2 0.80 0.02 -16.89
CA VAL A 2 1.24 1.04 -15.93
C VAL A 2 1.06 0.48 -14.53
N THR A 3 2.09 0.61 -13.66
CA THR A 3 2.08 -0.06 -12.35
C THR A 3 2.57 0.85 -11.23
N HIS A 4 2.26 0.49 -9.99
CA HIS A 4 2.99 1.04 -8.84
C HIS A 4 4.43 0.51 -8.79
N ASP A 5 5.30 1.15 -7.99
CA ASP A 5 6.74 0.90 -8.03
C ASP A 5 7.17 -0.48 -7.50
N SER A 6 6.38 -1.06 -6.59
CA SER A 6 6.67 -2.37 -6.00
C SER A 6 6.20 -3.56 -6.85
N PHE A 7 5.63 -3.31 -8.05
CA PHE A 7 5.20 -4.37 -8.95
C PHE A 7 6.41 -5.10 -9.55
N HIS A 8 6.41 -6.42 -9.46
CA HIS A 8 7.45 -7.25 -10.03
C HIS A 8 6.89 -8.47 -10.74
N VAL A 9 7.30 -8.69 -11.97
CA VAL A 9 7.04 -9.91 -12.76
C VAL A 9 8.37 -10.40 -13.31
N SER A 10 8.67 -11.69 -13.10
CA SER A 10 9.92 -12.29 -13.57
C SER A 10 10.05 -12.22 -15.09
N GLU A 11 11.28 -12.16 -15.58
CA GLU A 11 11.54 -12.15 -17.03
C GLU A 11 10.96 -13.38 -17.74
N ASP A 12 10.94 -14.53 -17.08
CA ASP A 12 10.41 -15.76 -17.67
C ASP A 12 8.89 -15.70 -17.84
N LEU A 13 8.18 -15.10 -16.90
CA LEU A 13 6.73 -14.84 -17.07
C LEU A 13 6.45 -13.81 -18.16
N GLN A 14 7.30 -12.77 -18.30
CA GLN A 14 7.16 -11.80 -19.39
C GLN A 14 7.40 -12.46 -20.77
N LYS A 15 8.38 -13.37 -20.86
CA LYS A 15 8.64 -14.15 -22.07
C LYS A 15 7.50 -15.13 -22.39
N ALA A 16 6.96 -15.82 -21.36
CA ALA A 16 5.83 -16.71 -21.51
C ALA A 16 4.60 -15.96 -22.03
N PHE A 17 4.26 -14.81 -21.43
CA PHE A 17 3.19 -13.95 -21.91
C PHE A 17 3.36 -13.57 -23.39
N THR A 18 4.55 -13.13 -23.76
CA THR A 18 4.85 -12.76 -25.17
C THR A 18 4.69 -13.96 -26.10
N SER A 19 5.17 -15.14 -25.68
CA SER A 19 5.06 -16.37 -26.47
C SER A 19 3.62 -16.83 -26.68
N GLU A 20 2.79 -16.70 -25.64
CA GLU A 20 1.40 -17.15 -25.67
C GLU A 20 0.48 -16.19 -26.41
N THR A 21 0.72 -14.88 -26.28
CA THR A 21 -0.21 -13.85 -26.78
C THR A 21 0.27 -13.14 -28.04
N GLY A 22 1.57 -13.20 -28.34
CA GLY A 22 2.19 -12.40 -29.40
C GLY A 22 2.41 -10.92 -29.04
N TYR A 23 1.98 -10.46 -27.85
CA TYR A 23 2.19 -9.10 -27.38
C TYR A 23 3.47 -8.97 -26.58
N THR A 24 4.20 -7.87 -26.79
CA THR A 24 5.35 -7.51 -25.94
C THR A 24 4.85 -6.77 -24.70
N LEU A 25 5.10 -7.33 -23.51
CA LEU A 25 4.79 -6.68 -22.25
C LEU A 25 5.78 -5.54 -21.98
N LYS A 26 5.28 -4.32 -21.86
CA LYS A 26 6.05 -3.15 -21.39
C LYS A 26 5.49 -2.71 -20.06
N ILE A 27 6.34 -2.61 -19.04
CA ILE A 27 5.98 -2.19 -17.69
C ILE A 27 6.50 -0.77 -17.48
N ALA A 28 5.61 0.13 -17.07
CA ALA A 28 5.93 1.52 -16.75
C ALA A 28 5.51 1.81 -15.30
N THR A 29 6.47 1.97 -14.42
CA THR A 29 6.24 2.29 -13.01
C THR A 29 5.89 3.76 -12.82
N SER A 30 5.08 4.08 -11.82
CA SER A 30 4.50 5.42 -11.64
C SER A 30 4.27 5.83 -10.18
N GLY A 31 5.23 5.52 -9.32
CA GLY A 31 5.13 5.81 -7.88
C GLY A 31 4.25 4.80 -7.13
N ASP A 32 3.93 5.08 -5.88
CA ASP A 32 3.00 4.26 -5.09
C ASP A 32 1.55 4.46 -5.57
N ALA A 33 0.61 3.67 -5.10
CA ALA A 33 -0.75 3.54 -5.66
C ALA A 33 -1.51 4.87 -5.82
N GLY A 34 -1.45 5.77 -4.83
CA GLY A 34 -2.09 7.08 -4.93
C GLY A 34 -1.45 7.99 -5.97
N ALA A 35 -0.11 7.95 -6.08
CA ALA A 35 0.64 8.67 -7.11
C ALA A 35 0.31 8.12 -8.50
N LEU A 36 0.22 6.80 -8.64
CA LEU A 36 -0.21 6.12 -9.86
C LEU A 36 -1.59 6.62 -10.31
N VAL A 37 -2.61 6.59 -9.44
CA VAL A 37 -3.97 7.05 -9.78
C VAL A 37 -3.97 8.53 -10.15
N ASN A 38 -3.24 9.38 -9.43
CA ASN A 38 -3.11 10.79 -9.78
C ASN A 38 -2.52 10.98 -11.18
N LYS A 39 -1.50 10.20 -11.52
CA LYS A 39 -0.86 10.26 -12.84
C LYS A 39 -1.80 9.81 -13.96
N LEU A 40 -2.55 8.72 -13.74
CA LEU A 40 -3.59 8.29 -14.71
C LEU A 40 -4.62 9.38 -14.96
N VAL A 41 -5.09 10.06 -13.91
CA VAL A 41 -6.04 11.16 -14.03
C VAL A 41 -5.46 12.33 -14.86
N LEU A 42 -4.21 12.70 -14.59
CA LEU A 42 -3.54 13.80 -15.30
C LEU A 42 -3.26 13.48 -16.77
N THR A 43 -3.17 12.22 -17.13
CA THR A 43 -2.82 11.77 -18.48
C THR A 43 -3.98 11.08 -19.21
N LYS A 44 -5.21 11.21 -18.72
CA LYS A 44 -6.37 10.47 -19.25
C LYS A 44 -6.64 10.70 -20.73
N ASP A 45 -6.33 11.89 -21.25
CA ASP A 45 -6.51 12.23 -22.65
C ASP A 45 -5.36 11.72 -23.55
N ALA A 46 -4.29 11.20 -22.95
CA ALA A 46 -3.16 10.54 -23.59
C ALA A 46 -2.67 9.39 -22.69
N PRO A 47 -3.39 8.26 -22.65
CA PRO A 47 -3.12 7.17 -21.72
C PRO A 47 -1.69 6.63 -21.84
N LEU A 48 -1.08 6.35 -20.69
CA LEU A 48 0.30 5.87 -20.61
C LEU A 48 0.46 4.39 -20.95
N GLY A 49 -0.64 3.66 -21.05
CA GLY A 49 -0.64 2.23 -21.36
C GLY A 49 -2.05 1.67 -21.50
N ASP A 50 -2.12 0.40 -21.88
CA ASP A 50 -3.38 -0.30 -22.21
C ASP A 50 -4.03 -0.95 -20.98
N ALA A 51 -3.26 -1.14 -19.92
CA ALA A 51 -3.73 -1.72 -18.66
C ALA A 51 -3.00 -1.09 -17.48
N VAL A 52 -3.60 -1.18 -16.30
CA VAL A 52 -3.03 -0.69 -15.04
C VAL A 52 -3.07 -1.79 -13.99
N PHE A 53 -2.03 -1.86 -13.15
CA PHE A 53 -2.01 -2.68 -11.93
C PHE A 53 -1.64 -1.80 -10.73
N GLY A 54 -2.39 -1.96 -9.61
CA GLY A 54 -2.11 -1.26 -8.35
C GLY A 54 -3.15 -0.21 -7.97
N ILE A 55 -4.36 -0.30 -8.52
CA ILE A 55 -5.52 0.45 -8.03
C ILE A 55 -6.24 -0.44 -7.01
N ASP A 56 -6.14 -0.11 -5.74
CA ASP A 56 -6.83 -0.84 -4.68
C ASP A 56 -8.23 -0.29 -4.38
N ASN A 57 -8.93 -0.94 -3.45
CA ASN A 57 -10.27 -0.57 -3.04
C ASN A 57 -10.37 0.85 -2.44
N THR A 58 -9.29 1.46 -1.96
CA THR A 58 -9.29 2.81 -1.39
C THR A 58 -9.23 3.90 -2.45
N TYR A 59 -8.63 3.61 -3.61
CA TYR A 59 -8.50 4.54 -4.75
C TYR A 59 -9.45 4.21 -5.92
N ALA A 60 -10.11 3.06 -5.90
CA ALA A 60 -10.98 2.58 -6.99
C ALA A 60 -12.04 3.60 -7.41
N THR A 61 -12.80 4.14 -6.43
CA THR A 61 -13.85 5.13 -6.70
C THR A 61 -13.29 6.34 -7.45
N ARG A 62 -12.12 6.84 -7.02
CA ARG A 62 -11.49 7.99 -7.69
C ARG A 62 -11.11 7.66 -9.13
N ALA A 63 -10.54 6.49 -9.39
CA ALA A 63 -10.16 6.08 -10.74
C ALA A 63 -11.39 5.97 -11.67
N LEU A 64 -12.47 5.39 -11.15
CA LEU A 64 -13.74 5.25 -11.89
C LEU A 64 -14.40 6.59 -12.16
N ASP A 65 -14.56 7.44 -11.13
CA ASP A 65 -15.21 8.77 -11.25
C ASP A 65 -14.47 9.70 -12.22
N GLN A 66 -13.14 9.57 -12.28
CA GLN A 66 -12.33 10.35 -13.23
C GLN A 66 -12.27 9.78 -14.65
N GLY A 67 -12.87 8.60 -14.87
CA GLY A 67 -12.99 7.99 -16.20
C GLY A 67 -11.64 7.53 -16.77
N VAL A 68 -10.73 7.07 -15.90
CA VAL A 68 -9.42 6.53 -16.34
C VAL A 68 -9.44 5.03 -16.57
N ILE A 69 -10.56 4.37 -16.26
CA ILE A 69 -10.79 2.95 -16.48
C ILE A 69 -11.91 2.77 -17.48
N ASP A 70 -11.67 1.96 -18.49
CA ASP A 70 -12.71 1.55 -19.45
C ASP A 70 -13.65 0.52 -18.79
N THR A 71 -14.77 1.00 -18.28
CA THR A 71 -15.79 0.17 -17.63
C THR A 71 -16.58 -0.72 -18.60
N SER A 72 -16.42 -0.55 -19.91
CA SER A 72 -16.98 -1.44 -20.91
C SER A 72 -16.15 -2.69 -21.17
N ALA A 73 -14.91 -2.71 -20.69
CA ALA A 73 -14.03 -3.86 -20.83
C ALA A 73 -14.58 -5.07 -20.05
N THR A 74 -14.67 -6.21 -20.72
CA THR A 74 -15.07 -7.46 -20.08
C THR A 74 -13.84 -8.20 -19.63
N VAL A 75 -13.71 -8.39 -18.30
CA VAL A 75 -12.63 -9.15 -17.71
C VAL A 75 -13.18 -10.42 -17.09
N THR A 76 -12.55 -11.55 -17.39
CA THR A 76 -12.87 -12.82 -16.72
C THR A 76 -12.24 -12.81 -15.33
N LEU A 77 -13.07 -12.81 -14.30
CA LEU A 77 -12.60 -12.80 -12.93
C LEU A 77 -11.96 -14.14 -12.55
N PRO A 78 -10.84 -14.14 -11.81
CA PRO A 78 -10.31 -15.35 -11.21
C PRO A 78 -11.34 -16.00 -10.29
N LYS A 79 -11.42 -17.34 -10.31
CA LYS A 79 -12.35 -18.07 -9.47
C LYS A 79 -12.11 -17.77 -7.98
N GLY A 80 -13.16 -17.36 -7.27
CA GLY A 80 -13.11 -17.03 -5.85
C GLY A 80 -12.78 -15.56 -5.56
N SER A 81 -12.58 -14.74 -6.60
CA SER A 81 -12.33 -13.31 -6.44
C SER A 81 -13.60 -12.45 -6.45
N GLU A 82 -14.75 -13.05 -6.67
CA GLU A 82 -16.04 -12.37 -6.84
C GLU A 82 -16.41 -11.49 -5.64
N SER A 83 -16.06 -11.93 -4.43
CA SER A 83 -16.31 -11.19 -3.18
C SER A 83 -15.38 -9.96 -2.98
N TYR A 84 -14.35 -9.83 -3.79
CA TYR A 84 -13.39 -8.73 -3.73
C TYR A 84 -13.59 -7.69 -4.84
N VAL A 85 -14.59 -7.87 -5.69
CA VAL A 85 -14.95 -6.88 -6.71
C VAL A 85 -15.35 -5.57 -6.02
N VAL A 86 -14.73 -4.47 -6.44
CA VAL A 86 -15.02 -3.13 -5.90
C VAL A 86 -15.92 -2.35 -6.85
N ALA A 87 -16.78 -1.50 -6.27
CA ALA A 87 -17.67 -0.60 -7.02
C ALA A 87 -18.56 -1.32 -8.06
N ASP A 88 -18.90 -2.58 -7.83
CA ASP A 88 -19.76 -3.41 -8.69
C ASP A 88 -19.33 -3.45 -10.17
N THR A 89 -18.04 -3.26 -10.44
CA THR A 89 -17.49 -3.29 -11.79
C THR A 89 -16.41 -4.35 -11.98
N PRO A 90 -16.57 -5.26 -12.97
CA PRO A 90 -15.51 -6.23 -13.29
C PRO A 90 -14.32 -5.61 -14.03
N ALA A 91 -14.41 -4.32 -14.43
CA ALA A 91 -13.28 -3.63 -15.07
C ALA A 91 -12.06 -3.45 -14.16
N LEU A 92 -12.27 -3.51 -12.84
CA LEU A 92 -11.20 -3.60 -11.84
C LEU A 92 -11.17 -5.03 -11.30
N ALA A 93 -10.44 -5.91 -11.98
CA ALA A 93 -10.32 -7.31 -11.57
C ALA A 93 -9.47 -7.44 -10.30
N PRO A 94 -9.98 -8.09 -9.24
CA PRO A 94 -9.17 -8.41 -8.06
C PRO A 94 -8.07 -9.42 -8.41
N ILE A 95 -6.83 -9.07 -8.12
CA ILE A 95 -5.65 -9.91 -8.40
C ILE A 95 -5.05 -10.45 -7.11
N ASP A 96 -4.95 -9.60 -6.09
CA ASP A 96 -4.43 -9.96 -4.78
C ASP A 96 -5.20 -9.27 -3.65
N VAL A 97 -4.91 -9.68 -2.43
CA VAL A 97 -5.46 -9.11 -1.19
C VAL A 97 -4.32 -8.93 -0.21
N GLY A 98 -4.24 -7.74 0.39
CA GLY A 98 -3.24 -7.42 1.40
C GLY A 98 -3.88 -6.79 2.64
N ASP A 99 -3.70 -7.41 3.80
CA ASP A 99 -4.09 -6.84 5.09
C ASP A 99 -3.03 -5.85 5.56
N VAL A 100 -3.44 -4.62 5.89
CA VAL A 100 -2.54 -3.59 6.43
C VAL A 100 -2.50 -3.67 7.93
N CYS A 101 -1.28 -3.71 8.49
CA CYS A 101 -1.05 -3.78 9.93
C CYS A 101 0.27 -3.08 10.31
N LEU A 102 0.58 -3.06 11.60
CA LEU A 102 1.91 -2.68 12.06
C LEU A 102 2.88 -3.85 11.89
N ASN A 103 4.02 -3.58 11.28
CA ASN A 103 5.18 -4.47 11.32
C ASN A 103 6.16 -3.94 12.36
N ILE A 104 6.80 -4.84 13.09
CA ILE A 104 7.71 -4.48 14.20
C ILE A 104 9.08 -5.12 14.03
N ASP A 105 10.11 -4.42 14.45
CA ASP A 105 11.45 -4.98 14.66
C ASP A 105 11.49 -5.71 16.00
N THR A 106 11.34 -7.02 15.98
CA THR A 106 11.31 -7.86 17.18
C THR A 106 12.62 -7.78 17.95
N GLY A 107 13.76 -7.60 17.27
CA GLY A 107 15.07 -7.43 17.91
C GLY A 107 15.14 -6.17 18.76
N TYR A 108 14.60 -5.07 18.26
CA TYR A 108 14.51 -3.82 19.00
C TYR A 108 13.69 -4.01 20.29
N PHE A 109 12.47 -4.55 20.19
CA PHE A 109 11.56 -4.71 21.33
C PHE A 109 12.15 -5.66 22.38
N THR A 110 12.71 -6.77 21.95
CA THR A 110 13.39 -7.73 22.86
C THR A 110 14.59 -7.09 23.54
N GLY A 111 15.44 -6.38 22.79
CA GLY A 111 16.64 -5.73 23.32
C GLY A 111 16.36 -4.60 24.31
N LYS A 112 15.19 -3.97 24.21
CA LYS A 112 14.73 -2.92 25.13
C LYS A 112 13.86 -3.44 26.28
N GLY A 113 13.44 -4.71 26.25
CA GLY A 113 12.45 -5.22 27.19
C GLY A 113 11.11 -4.49 27.12
N LEU A 114 10.77 -3.95 25.93
CA LEU A 114 9.53 -3.22 25.68
C LEU A 114 8.52 -4.15 25.01
N THR A 115 7.27 -4.14 25.48
CA THR A 115 6.19 -4.88 24.83
C THR A 115 5.78 -4.15 23.54
N PRO A 116 5.61 -4.84 22.39
CA PRO A 116 5.06 -4.22 21.19
C PRO A 116 3.68 -3.61 21.42
N PRO A 117 3.33 -2.51 20.71
CA PRO A 117 1.99 -1.91 20.83
C PRO A 117 0.93 -2.88 20.30
N ALA A 118 -0.20 -2.97 20.98
CA ALA A 118 -1.33 -3.82 20.61
C ALA A 118 -2.56 -3.02 20.14
N THR A 119 -2.63 -1.74 20.45
CA THR A 119 -3.76 -0.86 20.12
C THR A 119 -3.29 0.44 19.47
N PHE A 120 -4.20 1.16 18.83
CA PHE A 120 -3.91 2.50 18.32
C PHE A 120 -3.48 3.46 19.43
N GLU A 121 -4.13 3.38 20.59
CA GLU A 121 -3.87 4.22 21.76
C GLU A 121 -2.46 4.01 22.30
N ASP A 122 -1.93 2.79 22.24
CA ASP A 122 -0.57 2.51 22.69
C ASP A 122 0.45 3.40 21.98
N LEU A 123 0.29 3.62 20.68
CA LEU A 123 1.20 4.43 19.87
C LEU A 123 1.32 5.89 20.30
N THR A 124 0.38 6.37 21.13
CA THR A 124 0.42 7.73 21.68
C THR A 124 1.07 7.80 23.07
N LYS A 125 1.42 6.63 23.67
CA LYS A 125 2.07 6.56 24.98
C LYS A 125 3.54 6.98 24.90
N PRO A 126 4.09 7.53 25.99
CA PRO A 126 5.48 8.01 26.02
C PRO A 126 6.53 6.94 25.67
N GLU A 127 6.29 5.68 26.03
CA GLU A 127 7.22 4.57 25.77
C GLU A 127 7.38 4.25 24.28
N TYR A 128 6.41 4.64 23.42
CA TYR A 128 6.48 4.47 21.96
C TYR A 128 6.83 5.78 21.24
N LYS A 129 7.30 6.79 21.98
CA LYS A 129 7.65 8.08 21.39
C LYS A 129 8.75 7.96 20.35
N GLY A 130 8.42 8.43 19.12
CA GLY A 130 9.36 8.46 18.00
C GLY A 130 9.68 7.08 17.42
N LEU A 131 8.88 6.06 17.70
CA LEU A 131 9.12 4.70 17.24
C LEU A 131 8.35 4.33 15.95
N LEU A 132 7.29 5.07 15.60
CA LEU A 132 6.42 4.76 14.46
C LEU A 132 6.81 5.54 13.22
N VAL A 133 6.92 4.85 12.09
CA VAL A 133 6.77 5.44 10.75
C VAL A 133 5.44 5.01 10.14
N ALA A 134 4.59 5.98 9.84
CA ALA A 134 3.38 5.82 9.04
C ALA A 134 3.64 6.38 7.64
N ILE A 135 2.70 6.18 6.71
CA ILE A 135 2.88 6.55 5.31
C ILE A 135 1.85 7.62 4.92
N ASN A 136 2.24 8.52 4.03
CA ASN A 136 1.36 9.54 3.49
C ASN A 136 0.14 8.91 2.81
N PRO A 137 -1.09 9.11 3.35
CA PRO A 137 -2.30 8.48 2.83
C PRO A 137 -2.72 8.99 1.44
N THR A 138 -2.15 10.10 0.96
CA THR A 138 -2.47 10.60 -0.39
C THR A 138 -1.71 9.86 -1.48
N ASN A 139 -0.61 9.18 -1.12
CA ASN A 139 0.29 8.53 -2.06
C ASN A 139 0.25 7.01 -1.98
N SER A 140 -0.06 6.46 -0.81
CA SER A 140 0.17 5.04 -0.51
C SER A 140 -1.08 4.31 -0.02
N SER A 141 -1.34 3.12 -0.56
CA SER A 141 -2.43 2.24 -0.14
C SER A 141 -2.37 1.88 1.35
N PRO A 142 -1.25 1.40 1.92
CA PRO A 142 -1.20 1.14 3.35
C PRO A 142 -1.34 2.41 4.18
N GLY A 143 -0.88 3.57 3.70
CA GLY A 143 -1.11 4.84 4.36
C GLY A 143 -2.59 5.22 4.42
N MET A 144 -3.31 5.05 3.31
CA MET A 144 -4.76 5.32 3.23
C MET A 144 -5.54 4.31 4.08
N ALA A 145 -5.22 3.03 3.99
CA ALA A 145 -5.87 2.00 4.80
C ALA A 145 -5.70 2.25 6.31
N TRP A 146 -4.50 2.65 6.74
CA TRP A 146 -4.23 3.04 8.12
C TRP A 146 -5.05 4.26 8.55
N LEU A 147 -5.13 5.30 7.73
CA LEU A 147 -5.99 6.46 8.00
C LEU A 147 -7.45 6.02 8.16
N LEU A 148 -7.98 5.23 7.23
CA LEU A 148 -9.36 4.74 7.28
C LEU A 148 -9.61 3.87 8.52
N ALA A 149 -8.66 3.02 8.90
CA ALA A 149 -8.75 2.22 10.13
C ALA A 149 -8.84 3.11 11.38
N THR A 150 -8.07 4.19 11.44
CA THR A 150 -8.17 5.15 12.56
C THR A 150 -9.50 5.90 12.57
N ILE A 151 -10.05 6.22 11.38
CA ILE A 151 -11.40 6.82 11.29
C ILE A 151 -12.47 5.83 11.75
N GLY A 152 -12.35 4.56 11.35
CA GLY A 152 -13.26 3.50 11.77
C GLY A 152 -13.23 3.25 13.28
N HIS A 153 -12.03 3.28 13.88
CA HIS A 153 -11.85 3.04 15.32
C HIS A 153 -12.31 4.21 16.19
N PHE A 154 -11.88 5.42 15.87
CA PHE A 154 -12.14 6.61 16.68
C PHE A 154 -13.40 7.40 16.27
N GLY A 155 -13.94 7.12 15.10
CA GLY A 155 -15.02 7.88 14.49
C GLY A 155 -14.55 9.18 13.83
N ALA A 156 -15.33 9.67 12.85
CA ALA A 156 -15.01 10.85 12.06
C ALA A 156 -14.79 12.14 12.87
N GLY A 157 -15.42 12.26 14.05
CA GLY A 157 -15.26 13.44 14.93
C GLY A 157 -13.99 13.41 15.79
N SER A 158 -13.36 12.26 15.99
CA SER A 158 -12.30 12.09 16.99
C SER A 158 -10.95 11.66 16.44
N PHE A 159 -10.89 11.01 15.24
CA PHE A 159 -9.65 10.53 14.66
C PHE A 159 -8.59 11.64 14.51
N GLY A 160 -9.00 12.87 14.19
CA GLY A 160 -8.07 14.01 14.09
C GLY A 160 -7.36 14.33 15.40
N SER A 161 -8.03 14.12 16.55
CA SER A 161 -7.41 14.27 17.86
C SER A 161 -6.38 13.18 18.13
N TYR A 162 -6.66 11.94 17.72
CA TYR A 162 -5.70 10.84 17.77
C TYR A 162 -4.45 11.14 16.93
N TRP A 163 -4.62 11.56 15.68
CA TRP A 163 -3.51 11.91 14.80
C TRP A 163 -2.66 13.06 15.35
N LYS A 164 -3.31 14.06 15.96
CA LYS A 164 -2.58 15.15 16.65
C LYS A 164 -1.70 14.61 17.78
N GLN A 165 -2.20 13.66 18.58
CA GLN A 165 -1.43 13.02 19.66
C GLN A 165 -0.30 12.16 19.10
N LEU A 166 -0.58 11.37 18.04
CA LEU A 166 0.39 10.55 17.36
C LEU A 166 1.57 11.37 16.82
N MET A 167 1.27 12.48 16.16
CA MET A 167 2.30 13.41 15.68
C MET A 167 3.07 14.10 16.82
N ALA A 168 2.38 14.48 17.90
CA ALA A 168 3.04 15.02 19.10
C ALA A 168 3.93 13.98 19.80
N ASN A 169 3.60 12.68 19.66
CA ASN A 169 4.43 11.57 20.12
C ASN A 169 5.59 11.24 19.16
N GLY A 170 5.81 12.05 18.12
CA GLY A 170 6.97 11.94 17.23
C GLY A 170 6.84 10.88 16.14
N ALA A 171 5.62 10.50 15.75
CA ALA A 171 5.44 9.66 14.59
C ALA A 171 5.95 10.35 13.33
N ARG A 172 6.68 9.61 12.49
CA ARG A 172 7.13 10.06 11.18
C ARG A 172 6.08 9.72 10.12
N ILE A 173 5.88 10.60 9.17
CA ILE A 173 5.12 10.31 7.95
C ILE A 173 6.11 10.22 6.80
N ALA A 174 6.29 9.02 6.25
CA ALA A 174 7.08 8.81 5.04
C ALA A 174 6.25 9.13 3.79
N GLU A 175 6.91 9.45 2.70
CA GLU A 175 6.25 9.86 1.47
C GLU A 175 5.51 8.70 0.79
N ASP A 176 6.12 7.52 0.78
CA ASP A 176 5.61 6.31 0.15
C ASP A 176 6.04 5.06 0.94
N TRP A 177 5.60 3.89 0.46
CA TRP A 177 5.90 2.62 1.10
C TRP A 177 7.40 2.29 1.12
N SER A 178 8.11 2.52 0.02
CA SER A 178 9.56 2.23 -0.06
C SER A 178 10.36 3.09 0.91
N ALA A 179 10.02 4.38 1.03
CA ALA A 179 10.63 5.25 2.03
C ALA A 179 10.36 4.76 3.47
N ALA A 180 9.14 4.34 3.76
CA ALA A 180 8.78 3.84 5.09
C ALA A 180 9.44 2.49 5.40
N TYR A 181 9.27 1.51 4.51
CA TYR A 181 9.62 0.12 4.79
C TYR A 181 11.09 -0.21 4.50
N GLU A 182 11.63 0.25 3.35
CA GLU A 182 12.98 -0.11 2.92
C GLU A 182 14.05 0.86 3.46
N THR A 183 13.65 2.08 3.85
CA THR A 183 14.58 3.11 4.32
C THR A 183 14.45 3.38 5.82
N ASP A 184 13.24 3.74 6.29
CA ASP A 184 13.04 4.23 7.66
C ASP A 184 12.90 3.11 8.69
N PHE A 185 12.31 1.95 8.31
CA PHE A 185 12.07 0.82 9.21
C PHE A 185 13.36 0.06 9.53
N SER A 186 13.61 -0.21 10.81
CA SER A 186 14.83 -0.90 11.25
C SER A 186 14.81 -2.42 10.99
N GLY A 187 13.62 -3.01 10.86
CA GLY A 187 13.48 -4.46 10.67
C GLY A 187 13.72 -4.93 9.23
N SER A 188 13.73 -4.05 8.24
CA SER A 188 13.99 -4.41 6.83
C SER A 188 15.05 -3.53 6.19
N GLY A 189 15.21 -2.32 6.66
CA GLY A 189 16.14 -1.33 6.16
C GLY A 189 17.28 -1.03 7.13
N LYS A 190 17.92 0.10 6.89
CA LYS A 190 18.95 0.65 7.79
C LYS A 190 18.39 1.77 8.67
N GLY A 191 17.07 1.89 8.70
CA GLY A 191 16.38 2.94 9.43
C GLY A 191 16.41 2.74 10.95
N THR A 192 15.77 3.64 11.65
CA THR A 192 15.80 3.69 13.13
C THR A 192 14.41 3.53 13.75
N TYR A 193 13.37 3.42 12.93
CA TYR A 193 11.98 3.26 13.39
C TYR A 193 11.64 1.78 13.54
N PRO A 194 11.40 1.27 14.76
CA PRO A 194 11.12 -0.15 14.97
C PRO A 194 9.65 -0.54 14.71
N ILE A 195 8.79 0.40 14.35
CA ILE A 195 7.39 0.18 14.01
C ILE A 195 7.09 0.85 12.67
N VAL A 196 6.50 0.10 11.73
CA VAL A 196 6.08 0.64 10.44
C VAL A 196 4.66 0.19 10.09
N VAL A 197 3.90 1.07 9.47
CA VAL A 197 2.64 0.70 8.82
C VAL A 197 2.97 0.01 7.50
N SER A 198 2.54 -1.25 7.33
CA SER A 198 2.81 -2.02 6.11
C SER A 198 1.80 -3.15 5.96
N TYR A 199 2.06 -4.09 5.06
CA TYR A 199 1.23 -5.28 4.89
C TYR A 199 1.65 -6.41 5.84
N ALA A 200 0.71 -7.27 6.21
CA ALA A 200 0.98 -8.48 6.99
C ALA A 200 1.94 -9.43 6.27
N SER A 201 1.99 -9.38 4.94
CA SER A 201 2.90 -10.17 4.11
C SER A 201 4.32 -9.60 4.00
N SER A 202 4.53 -8.31 4.30
CA SER A 202 5.82 -7.63 4.09
C SER A 202 7.00 -8.30 4.80
N PRO A 203 6.87 -8.84 6.04
CA PRO A 203 7.97 -9.53 6.69
C PRO A 203 8.49 -10.75 5.93
N SER A 204 7.63 -11.43 5.16
CA SER A 204 8.08 -12.58 4.35
C SER A 204 9.06 -12.21 3.24
N PHE A 205 9.08 -10.95 2.84
CA PHE A 205 10.04 -10.40 1.89
C PHE A 205 11.42 -10.12 2.49
N THR A 206 11.46 -9.87 3.79
CA THR A 206 12.68 -9.51 4.54
C THR A 206 13.32 -10.71 5.24
N VAL A 207 12.54 -11.75 5.55
CA VAL A 207 13.13 -13.01 6.04
C VAL A 207 13.80 -13.73 4.88
N SER A 208 15.08 -13.46 4.85
CA SER A 208 16.18 -14.19 4.22
C SER A 208 15.89 -15.16 3.08
N LYS A 209 16.53 -15.04 2.36
CA LYS A 209 17.49 -15.65 1.40
C LYS A 209 18.65 -16.43 2.10
N ASP A 210 18.35 -17.12 3.19
CA ASP A 210 19.23 -18.15 3.77
C ASP A 210 18.77 -19.53 3.35
#